data_b686389366e36ab0ccb6ee13fbb16c21
#
_entry.id   b686389366e36ab0ccb6ee13fbb16c21
#
_cell.length_a   1.000
_cell.length_b   1.000
_cell.length_c   1.000
_cell.angle_alpha   90.00
_cell.angle_beta   90.00
_cell.angle_gamma   90.00
#
_symmetry.space_group_name_H-M   'P 1'
#
loop_
_entity.id
_entity.type
_entity.pdbx_description
1 polymer ?
#
loop_
_entity_poly.entity_id
_entity_poly.type
_entity_poly.pdbx_seq_one_letter_code
_entity_poly.pdbx_strand_id
1 'polypeptide(L)'
;IGSSGDDVNEYTLSTGFDVSTASFVDSFSVASQDTTPNGLSFNSDGTKMYVVGNQGNDINEYDLTLGFDVSTASFVGALDVSSQDSAPKAVNFNNDGTKVFILGTANKQVFEYTLDTPFSLINVNNEHSGDVIDTSNTSSQDTDSDGDTLTVTAVRIGNSEGSGTAG
;
A
#
# COMPACT_ATOMS: atom_id res chain seq x y z
N ILE A 1 7.33 17.18 -2.64
CA ILE A 1 6.38 17.01 -1.54
C ILE A 1 6.96 17.59 -0.25
N GLY A 2 6.14 18.09 0.65
CA GLY A 2 6.59 18.63 1.93
C GLY A 2 5.46 18.91 2.89
N SER A 3 5.78 18.89 4.19
CA SER A 3 4.84 19.03 5.30
C SER A 3 4.40 20.48 5.59
N SER A 4 4.92 21.48 4.88
CA SER A 4 4.51 22.87 5.11
C SER A 4 3.29 23.31 4.29
N GLY A 5 2.93 22.56 3.25
CA GLY A 5 1.76 22.81 2.41
C GLY A 5 0.87 21.60 2.29
N ASP A 6 1.38 20.45 2.75
CA ASP A 6 0.73 19.15 2.62
C ASP A 6 0.35 18.84 1.15
N ASP A 7 1.26 19.26 0.23
CA ASP A 7 1.04 19.23 -1.19
C ASP A 7 2.14 18.43 -1.92
N VAL A 8 1.75 17.79 -3.02
CA VAL A 8 2.65 17.37 -4.09
C VAL A 8 2.68 18.49 -5.12
N ASN A 9 3.85 19.05 -5.38
CA ASN A 9 4.03 20.13 -6.35
C ASN A 9 4.69 19.58 -7.62
N GLU A 10 4.11 19.91 -8.78
CA GLU A 10 4.61 19.54 -10.10
C GLU A 10 5.40 20.67 -10.73
N TYR A 11 6.53 20.33 -11.35
CA TYR A 11 7.38 21.26 -12.08
C TYR A 11 7.76 20.65 -13.43
N THR A 12 7.77 21.45 -14.48
CA THR A 12 8.38 21.10 -15.75
C THR A 12 9.81 21.62 -15.81
N LEU A 13 10.70 20.85 -16.43
CA LEU A 13 12.09 21.25 -16.66
C LEU A 13 12.28 21.52 -18.15
N SER A 14 12.76 22.72 -18.52
CA SER A 14 13.09 23.01 -19.92
C SER A 14 14.35 22.29 -20.41
N THR A 15 15.20 21.86 -19.47
CA THR A 15 16.34 20.98 -19.71
C THR A 15 16.24 19.77 -18.77
N GLY A 16 16.20 18.55 -19.32
CA GLY A 16 16.07 17.33 -18.52
C GLY A 16 17.17 17.23 -17.46
N PHE A 17 16.78 16.88 -16.22
CA PHE A 17 17.63 16.75 -15.02
C PHE A 17 18.32 18.06 -14.55
N ASP A 18 18.03 19.21 -15.15
CA ASP A 18 18.52 20.49 -14.68
C ASP A 18 17.42 21.21 -13.88
N VAL A 19 17.50 21.08 -12.55
CA VAL A 19 16.51 21.67 -11.63
C VAL A 19 16.50 23.21 -11.64
N SER A 20 17.56 23.84 -12.16
CA SER A 20 17.62 25.31 -12.29
C SER A 20 16.64 25.82 -13.37
N THR A 21 16.16 24.93 -14.23
CA THR A 21 15.20 25.22 -15.29
C THR A 21 13.74 24.92 -14.91
N ALA A 22 13.50 24.60 -13.63
CA ALA A 22 12.19 24.21 -13.13
C ALA A 22 11.19 25.39 -13.17
N SER A 23 10.02 25.13 -13.73
CA SER A 23 8.87 26.03 -13.68
C SER A 23 7.70 25.30 -13.05
N PHE A 24 7.07 25.92 -12.06
CA PHE A 24 5.88 25.37 -11.39
C PHE A 24 4.74 25.19 -12.40
N VAL A 25 4.07 24.04 -12.34
CA VAL A 25 2.92 23.67 -13.17
C VAL A 25 1.67 23.64 -12.35
N ASP A 26 1.61 22.76 -11.36
CA ASP A 26 0.41 22.51 -10.56
C ASP A 26 0.75 21.93 -9.19
N SER A 27 -0.25 21.79 -8.34
CA SER A 27 -0.14 21.13 -7.04
C SER A 27 -1.40 20.32 -6.71
N PHE A 28 -1.21 19.25 -5.94
CA PHE A 28 -2.29 18.42 -5.40
C PHE A 28 -2.15 18.31 -3.88
N SER A 29 -3.22 18.68 -3.14
CA SER A 29 -3.20 18.57 -1.68
C SER A 29 -3.47 17.14 -1.22
N VAL A 30 -2.60 16.65 -0.35
CA VAL A 30 -2.73 15.34 0.31
C VAL A 30 -3.16 15.47 1.78
N ALA A 31 -3.47 16.69 2.23
CA ALA A 31 -3.81 17.01 3.63
C ALA A 31 -4.98 16.19 4.18
N SER A 32 -5.89 15.72 3.31
CA SER A 32 -7.03 14.89 3.75
C SER A 32 -6.59 13.49 4.20
N GLN A 33 -5.45 12.99 3.71
CA GLN A 33 -4.87 11.70 4.04
C GLN A 33 -3.71 11.84 5.02
N ASP A 34 -2.81 12.80 4.77
CA ASP A 34 -1.64 13.00 5.64
C ASP A 34 -1.24 14.48 5.67
N THR A 35 -1.15 15.07 6.88
CA THR A 35 -0.67 16.45 7.11
C THR A 35 0.83 16.51 7.41
N THR A 36 1.51 15.37 7.37
CA THR A 36 2.96 15.27 7.55
C THR A 36 3.60 14.36 6.50
N PRO A 37 3.32 14.61 5.19
CA PRO A 37 3.86 13.79 4.13
C PRO A 37 5.38 13.88 4.07
N ASN A 38 6.04 12.74 3.87
CA ASN A 38 7.51 12.64 3.91
C ASN A 38 8.11 12.16 2.59
N GLY A 39 7.48 11.21 1.92
CA GLY A 39 8.00 10.59 0.73
C GLY A 39 6.97 10.44 -0.38
N LEU A 40 7.46 10.37 -1.59
CA LEU A 40 6.68 10.30 -2.82
C LEU A 40 7.32 9.29 -3.77
N SER A 41 6.50 8.47 -4.41
CA SER A 41 6.91 7.60 -5.53
C SER A 41 5.81 7.54 -6.58
N PHE A 42 6.18 7.15 -7.80
CA PHE A 42 5.25 6.87 -8.89
C PHE A 42 5.51 5.45 -9.43
N ASN A 43 4.52 4.88 -10.09
CA ASN A 43 4.76 3.74 -10.97
C ASN A 43 5.45 4.19 -12.26
N SER A 44 5.83 3.24 -13.12
CA SER A 44 6.69 3.51 -14.28
C SER A 44 6.07 4.44 -15.33
N ASP A 45 4.76 4.49 -15.47
CA ASP A 45 4.04 5.33 -16.44
C ASP A 45 3.39 6.58 -15.81
N GLY A 46 3.57 6.76 -14.49
CA GLY A 46 3.06 7.91 -13.75
C GLY A 46 1.56 7.92 -13.50
N THR A 47 0.84 6.84 -13.84
CA THR A 47 -0.61 6.73 -13.63
C THR A 47 -0.98 6.43 -12.19
N LYS A 48 0.01 6.09 -11.35
CA LYS A 48 -0.16 5.89 -9.90
C LYS A 48 0.87 6.68 -9.13
N MET A 49 0.43 7.33 -8.06
CA MET A 49 1.24 8.08 -7.12
C MET A 49 1.06 7.53 -5.72
N TYR A 50 2.15 7.47 -4.96
CA TYR A 50 2.17 6.95 -3.60
C TYR A 50 2.80 7.98 -2.68
N VAL A 51 2.08 8.34 -1.62
CA VAL A 51 2.54 9.28 -0.60
C VAL A 51 2.64 8.56 0.72
N VAL A 52 3.81 8.63 1.36
CA VAL A 52 4.03 8.13 2.71
C VAL A 52 4.19 9.29 3.68
N GLY A 53 3.58 9.17 4.85
CA GLY A 53 3.69 10.19 5.88
C GLY A 53 3.53 9.64 7.29
N ASN A 54 3.65 10.53 8.26
CA ASN A 54 3.69 10.15 9.67
C ASN A 54 2.33 10.21 10.37
N GLN A 55 1.33 10.88 9.79
CA GLN A 55 0.06 11.05 10.50
C GLN A 55 -0.73 9.75 10.57
N GLY A 56 -0.85 9.05 9.43
CA GLY A 56 -1.51 7.75 9.36
C GLY A 56 -0.58 6.58 9.63
N ASN A 57 0.75 6.78 9.56
CA ASN A 57 1.74 5.71 9.47
C ASN A 57 1.39 4.72 8.37
N ASP A 58 1.01 5.26 7.22
CA ASP A 58 0.51 4.53 6.07
C ASP A 58 1.16 5.01 4.76
N ILE A 59 0.86 4.29 3.68
CA ILE A 59 1.16 4.72 2.33
C ILE A 59 -0.17 4.91 1.61
N ASN A 60 -0.40 6.13 1.15
CA ASN A 60 -1.60 6.54 0.44
C ASN A 60 -1.40 6.37 -1.06
N GLU A 61 -2.29 5.60 -1.71
CA GLU A 61 -2.30 5.37 -3.16
C GLU A 61 -3.29 6.31 -3.85
N TYR A 62 -2.86 6.90 -4.96
CA TYR A 62 -3.66 7.77 -5.82
C TYR A 62 -3.56 7.29 -7.27
N ASP A 63 -4.68 7.29 -7.99
CA ASP A 63 -4.71 7.13 -9.45
C ASP A 63 -4.67 8.49 -10.13
N LEU A 64 -3.89 8.60 -11.22
CA LEU A 64 -3.81 9.77 -12.07
C LEU A 64 -4.38 9.42 -13.46
N THR A 65 -5.30 10.23 -13.96
CA THR A 65 -5.88 10.00 -15.29
C THR A 65 -4.91 10.38 -16.43
N LEU A 66 -3.95 11.26 -16.14
CA LEU A 66 -2.80 11.57 -17.00
C LEU A 66 -1.51 11.29 -16.21
N GLY A 67 -0.62 10.49 -16.79
CA GLY A 67 0.63 10.11 -16.12
C GLY A 67 1.47 11.32 -15.74
N PHE A 68 1.90 11.36 -14.45
CA PHE A 68 2.68 12.43 -13.83
C PHE A 68 1.98 13.81 -13.71
N ASP A 69 0.74 13.96 -14.15
CA ASP A 69 -0.06 15.17 -13.95
C ASP A 69 -0.79 15.08 -12.60
N VAL A 70 -0.22 15.73 -11.59
CA VAL A 70 -0.73 15.64 -10.21
C VAL A 70 -2.10 16.28 -10.03
N SER A 71 -2.51 17.20 -10.92
CA SER A 71 -3.84 17.82 -10.87
C SER A 71 -4.95 16.82 -11.11
N THR A 72 -4.63 15.68 -11.76
CA THR A 72 -5.58 14.61 -12.08
C THR A 72 -5.67 13.50 -11.01
N ALA A 73 -4.94 13.66 -9.90
CA ALA A 73 -4.85 12.64 -8.86
C ALA A 73 -6.18 12.46 -8.10
N SER A 74 -6.52 11.22 -7.83
CA SER A 74 -7.65 10.85 -6.97
C SER A 74 -7.24 9.74 -5.99
N PHE A 75 -7.60 9.90 -4.72
CA PHE A 75 -7.30 8.92 -3.68
C PHE A 75 -8.02 7.60 -3.93
N VAL A 76 -7.28 6.50 -3.76
CA VAL A 76 -7.76 5.13 -3.99
C VAL A 76 -7.88 4.37 -2.67
N GLY A 77 -6.82 4.41 -1.85
CA GLY A 77 -6.78 3.72 -0.57
C GLY A 77 -5.41 3.85 0.10
N ALA A 78 -5.24 3.22 1.25
CA ALA A 78 -4.00 3.28 2.01
C ALA A 78 -3.59 1.90 2.53
N LEU A 79 -2.27 1.67 2.62
CA LEU A 79 -1.66 0.54 3.29
C LEU A 79 -1.15 1.00 4.66
N ASP A 80 -1.76 0.50 5.73
CA ASP A 80 -1.29 0.72 7.10
C ASP A 80 0.00 -0.07 7.34
N VAL A 81 1.06 0.63 7.75
CA VAL A 81 2.37 0.06 8.08
C VAL A 81 2.77 0.33 9.53
N SER A 82 1.84 0.81 10.34
CA SER A 82 2.08 1.19 11.73
C SER A 82 2.62 0.06 12.61
N SER A 83 2.25 -1.19 12.29
CA SER A 83 2.77 -2.38 12.98
C SER A 83 4.24 -2.66 12.67
N GLN A 84 4.76 -2.22 11.54
CA GLN A 84 6.16 -2.35 11.15
C GLN A 84 6.99 -1.14 11.56
N ASP A 85 6.49 0.07 11.29
CA ASP A 85 7.18 1.31 11.68
C ASP A 85 6.20 2.45 11.92
N SER A 86 6.32 3.13 13.06
CA SER A 86 5.49 4.28 13.42
C SER A 86 6.01 5.61 12.86
N ALA A 87 7.03 5.58 12.04
CA ALA A 87 7.59 6.77 11.40
C ALA A 87 8.14 6.45 9.99
N PRO A 88 7.26 6.04 9.05
CA PRO A 88 7.66 5.76 7.69
C PRO A 88 8.10 7.04 6.97
N LYS A 89 9.13 6.95 6.10
CA LYS A 89 9.78 8.11 5.47
C LYS A 89 9.87 8.04 3.96
N ALA A 90 9.99 6.83 3.41
CA ALA A 90 10.11 6.66 1.97
C ALA A 90 9.41 5.39 1.52
N VAL A 91 8.89 5.43 0.32
CA VAL A 91 8.28 4.30 -0.38
C VAL A 91 8.92 4.17 -1.76
N ASN A 92 9.19 2.95 -2.18
CA ASN A 92 9.70 2.66 -3.52
C ASN A 92 9.24 1.28 -3.97
N PHE A 93 9.20 1.05 -5.27
CA PHE A 93 8.80 -0.22 -5.88
C PHE A 93 9.96 -0.84 -6.64
N ASN A 94 9.92 -2.15 -6.84
CA ASN A 94 10.74 -2.79 -7.85
C ASN A 94 10.19 -2.46 -9.27
N ASN A 95 10.98 -2.78 -10.30
CA ASN A 95 10.67 -2.35 -11.67
C ASN A 95 9.33 -2.86 -12.22
N ASP A 96 8.90 -4.04 -11.78
CA ASP A 96 7.65 -4.67 -12.24
C ASP A 96 6.46 -4.41 -11.29
N GLY A 97 6.68 -3.68 -10.20
CA GLY A 97 5.65 -3.30 -9.23
C GLY A 97 5.13 -4.45 -8.36
N THR A 98 5.80 -5.61 -8.37
CA THR A 98 5.38 -6.76 -7.56
C THR A 98 5.82 -6.68 -6.11
N LYS A 99 6.72 -5.72 -5.80
CA LYS A 99 7.21 -5.46 -4.44
C LYS A 99 7.23 -3.99 -4.13
N VAL A 100 6.89 -3.66 -2.88
CA VAL A 100 7.05 -2.33 -2.32
C VAL A 100 8.01 -2.36 -1.13
N PHE A 101 8.89 -1.36 -1.06
CA PHE A 101 9.87 -1.18 0.00
C PHE A 101 9.57 0.10 0.75
N ILE A 102 9.56 0.02 2.07
CA ILE A 102 9.25 1.12 2.95
C ILE A 102 10.41 1.34 3.90
N LEU A 103 10.96 2.56 3.90
CA LEU A 103 11.98 2.95 4.86
C LEU A 103 11.29 3.54 6.10
N GLY A 104 11.49 2.90 7.23
CA GLY A 104 11.05 3.38 8.53
C GLY A 104 12.19 3.93 9.37
N THR A 105 11.96 4.99 10.14
CA THR A 105 12.98 5.60 11.00
C THR A 105 12.82 5.27 12.46
N ALA A 106 11.64 4.85 12.91
CA ALA A 106 11.44 4.36 14.27
C ALA A 106 12.24 3.07 14.52
N ASN A 107 12.13 2.09 13.64
CA ASN A 107 12.86 0.82 13.73
C ASN A 107 14.18 0.82 12.93
N LYS A 108 14.45 1.88 12.14
CA LYS A 108 15.68 2.03 11.32
C LYS A 108 15.87 0.85 10.35
N GLN A 109 14.79 0.44 9.70
CA GLN A 109 14.74 -0.72 8.82
C GLN A 109 14.07 -0.37 7.50
N VAL A 110 14.30 -1.24 6.51
CA VAL A 110 13.53 -1.28 5.27
C VAL A 110 12.64 -2.52 5.34
N PHE A 111 11.35 -2.32 5.14
CA PHE A 111 10.34 -3.37 5.10
C PHE A 111 9.96 -3.66 3.65
N GLU A 112 9.85 -4.94 3.31
CA GLU A 112 9.42 -5.40 1.98
C GLU A 112 8.03 -6.03 2.09
N TYR A 113 7.16 -5.68 1.15
CA TYR A 113 5.86 -6.32 0.96
C TYR A 113 5.75 -6.84 -0.46
N THR A 114 5.15 -8.01 -0.62
CA THR A 114 4.78 -8.57 -1.92
C THR A 114 3.37 -8.11 -2.26
N LEU A 115 3.16 -7.68 -3.50
CA LEU A 115 1.88 -7.20 -4.01
C LEU A 115 1.25 -8.24 -4.92
N ASP A 116 -0.02 -8.58 -4.70
CA ASP A 116 -0.77 -9.52 -5.55
C ASP A 116 -1.05 -8.93 -6.93
N THR A 117 -1.29 -7.63 -6.96
CA THR A 117 -1.46 -6.86 -8.20
C THR A 117 -0.32 -5.84 -8.28
N PRO A 118 0.47 -5.84 -9.37
CA PRO A 118 1.54 -4.88 -9.53
C PRO A 118 1.09 -3.43 -9.29
N PHE A 119 1.87 -2.70 -8.49
CA PHE A 119 1.60 -1.30 -8.16
C PHE A 119 0.26 -1.03 -7.48
N SER A 120 -0.40 -2.01 -6.84
CA SER A 120 -1.63 -1.80 -6.08
C SER A 120 -1.43 -2.12 -4.61
N LEU A 121 -1.69 -1.16 -3.74
CA LEU A 121 -1.60 -1.31 -2.29
C LEU A 121 -2.91 -1.79 -1.64
N ILE A 122 -4.02 -1.83 -2.40
CA ILE A 122 -5.37 -2.08 -1.85
C ILE A 122 -5.60 -3.54 -1.51
N ASN A 123 -4.89 -4.45 -2.16
CA ASN A 123 -4.96 -5.89 -1.94
C ASN A 123 -3.59 -6.44 -1.55
N VAL A 124 -2.86 -5.72 -0.70
CA VAL A 124 -1.69 -6.32 -0.06
C VAL A 124 -2.23 -7.39 0.86
N ASN A 125 -2.04 -8.65 0.49
CA ASN A 125 -2.21 -9.73 1.42
C ASN A 125 -1.17 -9.51 2.53
N ASN A 126 -1.58 -8.82 3.58
CA ASN A 126 -1.02 -9.12 4.88
C ASN A 126 -1.34 -10.59 5.06
N GLU A 127 -0.35 -11.44 4.89
CA GLU A 127 -0.48 -12.81 5.35
C GLU A 127 -0.74 -12.71 6.85
N HIS A 128 -2.00 -12.55 7.20
CA HIS A 128 -2.41 -12.90 8.53
C HIS A 128 -2.15 -14.40 8.62
N SER A 129 -1.11 -14.77 9.32
CA SER A 129 -1.01 -16.12 9.86
C SER A 129 -2.17 -16.27 10.85
N GLY A 130 -3.37 -16.41 10.31
CA GLY A 130 -4.57 -16.74 11.05
C GLY A 130 -4.59 -18.24 11.24
N ASP A 131 -4.99 -18.66 12.40
CA ASP A 131 -5.35 -20.05 12.64
C ASP A 131 -6.58 -20.35 11.76
N VAL A 132 -6.40 -21.20 10.75
CA VAL A 132 -7.48 -21.59 9.82
C VAL A 132 -8.52 -22.45 10.54
N ILE A 133 -8.15 -23.03 11.67
CA ILE A 133 -9.04 -23.75 12.57
C ILE A 133 -9.09 -22.99 13.90
N ASP A 134 -10.04 -22.04 14.00
CA ASP A 134 -10.21 -21.25 15.24
C ASP A 134 -10.80 -22.11 16.36
N THR A 135 -9.94 -22.53 17.27
CA THR A 135 -10.34 -23.21 18.50
C THR A 135 -10.63 -22.25 19.66
N SER A 136 -10.41 -20.94 19.47
CA SER A 136 -10.54 -19.93 20.53
C SER A 136 -11.93 -19.30 20.63
N ASN A 137 -12.73 -19.36 19.56
CA ASN A 137 -14.08 -18.77 19.52
C ASN A 137 -15.15 -19.84 19.40
N THR A 138 -15.83 -20.12 20.50
CA THR A 138 -16.87 -21.16 20.59
C THR A 138 -18.14 -20.90 19.76
N SER A 139 -18.30 -19.68 19.22
CA SER A 139 -19.45 -19.32 18.36
C SER A 139 -19.19 -19.45 16.86
N SER A 140 -17.91 -19.56 16.47
CA SER A 140 -17.46 -19.77 15.08
C SER A 140 -16.47 -20.92 14.97
N GLN A 141 -16.41 -21.79 15.95
CA GLN A 141 -15.50 -22.93 15.96
C GLN A 141 -15.88 -23.94 14.88
N ASP A 142 -14.90 -24.31 14.06
CA ASP A 142 -15.04 -25.43 13.15
C ASP A 142 -15.24 -26.71 13.98
N THR A 143 -16.38 -27.36 13.83
CA THR A 143 -16.74 -28.54 14.59
C THR A 143 -16.75 -29.77 13.70
N ASP A 144 -16.12 -30.82 14.19
CA ASP A 144 -16.27 -32.16 13.68
C ASP A 144 -17.25 -32.93 14.59
N SER A 145 -18.35 -33.43 14.02
CA SER A 145 -19.43 -34.09 14.81
C SER A 145 -19.08 -35.50 15.25
N ASP A 146 -18.07 -36.12 14.67
CA ASP A 146 -17.61 -37.49 15.01
C ASP A 146 -16.30 -37.52 15.83
N GLY A 147 -15.68 -36.34 16.04
CA GLY A 147 -14.54 -36.17 16.94
C GLY A 147 -13.18 -36.48 16.31
N ASP A 148 -13.11 -36.58 14.98
CA ASP A 148 -11.86 -36.75 14.27
C ASP A 148 -11.03 -35.45 14.26
N THR A 149 -9.73 -35.55 13.99
CA THR A 149 -8.86 -34.37 13.91
C THR A 149 -9.13 -33.59 12.63
N LEU A 150 -9.59 -32.35 12.77
CA LEU A 150 -9.75 -31.44 11.63
C LEU A 150 -8.40 -31.19 10.97
N THR A 151 -8.35 -31.32 9.65
CA THR A 151 -7.14 -31.13 8.85
C THR A 151 -7.44 -30.24 7.65
N VAL A 152 -6.67 -29.17 7.45
CA VAL A 152 -6.77 -28.35 6.25
C VAL A 152 -6.13 -29.10 5.08
N THR A 153 -6.93 -29.57 4.14
CA THR A 153 -6.46 -30.32 2.95
C THR A 153 -6.24 -29.44 1.73
N ALA A 154 -6.85 -28.25 1.68
CA ALA A 154 -6.65 -27.26 0.62
C ALA A 154 -7.00 -25.86 1.06
N VAL A 155 -6.19 -24.88 0.67
CA VAL A 155 -6.48 -23.45 0.77
C VAL A 155 -6.61 -22.89 -0.65
N ARG A 156 -7.66 -22.11 -0.92
CA ARG A 156 -7.87 -21.45 -2.22
C ARG A 156 -7.88 -19.95 -2.03
N ILE A 157 -7.22 -19.27 -2.95
CA ILE A 157 -7.31 -17.81 -3.08
C ILE A 157 -8.60 -17.50 -3.85
N GLY A 158 -9.50 -16.70 -3.28
CA GLY A 158 -10.72 -16.22 -3.95
C GLY A 158 -11.96 -16.22 -3.07
N ASN A 159 -12.94 -15.41 -3.48
CA ASN A 159 -14.15 -15.10 -2.73
C ASN A 159 -15.32 -16.06 -3.06
N SER A 160 -15.04 -17.28 -3.52
CA SER A 160 -16.07 -18.29 -3.80
C SER A 160 -15.96 -19.40 -2.75
N GLU A 161 -16.95 -19.50 -1.89
CA GLU A 161 -17.20 -20.71 -1.12
C GLU A 161 -17.42 -21.86 -2.11
N GLY A 162 -16.41 -22.69 -2.31
CA GLY A 162 -16.59 -23.93 -3.03
C GLY A 162 -17.46 -24.86 -2.19
N SER A 163 -18.55 -25.36 -2.74
CA SER A 163 -19.27 -26.47 -2.13
C SER A 163 -18.29 -27.66 -2.03
N GLY A 164 -17.75 -27.84 -0.83
CA GLY A 164 -16.95 -29.01 -0.50
C GLY A 164 -17.87 -30.22 -0.58
N THR A 165 -17.61 -31.13 -1.54
CA THR A 165 -18.15 -32.48 -1.45
C THR A 165 -17.33 -33.18 -0.39
N ALA A 166 -17.95 -33.53 0.73
CA ALA A 166 -17.40 -34.44 1.69
C ALA A 166 -17.14 -35.79 0.98
N GLY A 167 -15.90 -36.23 1.02
CA GLY A 167 -15.50 -37.59 0.64
C GLY A 167 -15.40 -38.45 1.89
#